data_3a3426f23d5f69d015004cbfe79659c0
#
_entry.id   3a3426f23d5f69d015004cbfe79659c0
#
_cell.length_a   1.000
_cell.length_b   1.000
_cell.length_c   1.000
_cell.angle_alpha   90.00
_cell.angle_beta   90.00
_cell.angle_gamma   90.00
#
_symmetry.space_group_name_H-M   'P 1'
#
loop_
_entity.id
_entity.type
_entity.pdbx_description
1 polymer ?
#
loop_
_entity_poly.entity_id
_entity_poly.type
_entity_poly.pdbx_seq_one_letter_code
_entity_poly.pdbx_strand_id
1 'polypeptide(L)'
;MIIYGKQLFLHLLKNHKDEFLKIFLAKECDKALFREISKLNIKIEKLDFKKAQALARGGNHQGFLAEVKDYKFSEFKDLKSKNFLAVLYNLSDVGNIGAIVRSAYALGVDGVIIVTKSLAIEGIIRSSSGAAYEIPICKFEDGLTLLNELKQVGFKIYASDAKGKNLK
;
A
#
# COMPACT_ATOMS: atom_id res chain seq x y z
N MET A 1 9.35 -5.33 7.07
CA MET A 1 7.97 -5.89 7.21
C MET A 1 7.79 -7.12 6.31
N ILE A 2 6.76 -7.97 6.58
CA ILE A 2 6.47 -9.16 5.75
C ILE A 2 5.32 -8.89 4.79
N ILE A 3 5.57 -9.10 3.51
CA ILE A 3 4.53 -9.11 2.47
C ILE A 3 4.29 -10.52 1.97
N TYR A 4 3.11 -10.80 1.46
CA TYR A 4 2.75 -12.08 0.88
C TYR A 4 1.64 -11.99 -0.17
N GLY A 5 1.56 -12.99 -1.03
CA GLY A 5 0.63 -13.09 -2.16
C GLY A 5 1.30 -12.82 -3.50
N LYS A 6 0.92 -13.62 -4.49
CA LYS A 6 1.60 -13.65 -5.80
C LYS A 6 1.56 -12.29 -6.51
N GLN A 7 0.41 -11.63 -6.54
CA GLN A 7 0.25 -10.36 -7.28
C GLN A 7 1.12 -9.25 -6.71
N LEU A 8 1.06 -9.05 -5.37
CA LEU A 8 1.89 -8.06 -4.70
C LEU A 8 3.37 -8.36 -4.88
N PHE A 9 3.77 -9.62 -4.71
CA PHE A 9 5.17 -10.04 -4.89
C PHE A 9 5.68 -9.72 -6.30
N LEU A 10 4.91 -10.05 -7.34
CA LEU A 10 5.27 -9.79 -8.74
C LEU A 10 5.30 -8.28 -9.04
N HIS A 11 4.37 -7.51 -8.47
CA HIS A 11 4.35 -6.06 -8.61
C HIS A 11 5.63 -5.43 -8.07
N LEU A 12 6.03 -5.78 -6.84
CA LEU A 12 7.28 -5.29 -6.27
C LEU A 12 8.52 -5.79 -7.02
N LEU A 13 8.52 -7.05 -7.44
CA LEU A 13 9.62 -7.62 -8.23
C LEU A 13 9.85 -6.87 -9.54
N LYS A 14 8.78 -6.34 -10.14
CA LYS A 14 8.86 -5.57 -11.38
C LYS A 14 9.30 -4.12 -11.14
N ASN A 15 8.71 -3.46 -10.16
CA ASN A 15 8.76 -2.00 -10.03
C ASN A 15 9.61 -1.50 -8.84
N HIS A 16 9.81 -2.34 -7.80
CA HIS A 16 10.41 -1.95 -6.51
C HIS A 16 11.39 -3.01 -5.99
N LYS A 17 12.34 -3.42 -6.84
CA LYS A 17 13.29 -4.49 -6.53
C LYS A 17 14.16 -4.21 -5.31
N ASP A 18 14.48 -2.98 -5.09
CA ASP A 18 15.29 -2.48 -3.97
C ASP A 18 14.59 -2.54 -2.61
N GLU A 19 13.28 -2.78 -2.60
CA GLU A 19 12.54 -3.00 -1.35
C GLU A 19 12.79 -4.38 -0.72
N PHE A 20 13.19 -5.38 -1.52
CA PHE A 20 13.38 -6.73 -1.02
C PHE A 20 14.63 -6.88 -0.14
N LEU A 21 14.44 -7.45 1.05
CA LEU A 21 15.52 -7.83 1.97
C LEU A 21 15.76 -9.34 1.98
N LYS A 22 14.68 -10.13 1.87
CA LYS A 22 14.73 -11.59 1.86
C LYS A 22 13.48 -12.14 1.15
N ILE A 23 13.64 -13.24 0.43
CA ILE A 23 12.54 -13.90 -0.27
C ILE A 23 12.29 -15.28 0.31
N PHE A 24 11.02 -15.63 0.46
CA PHE A 24 10.57 -16.93 0.90
C PHE A 24 9.66 -17.57 -0.15
N LEU A 25 10.00 -18.79 -0.56
CA LEU A 25 9.22 -19.57 -1.51
C LEU A 25 8.67 -20.83 -0.85
N ALA A 26 7.34 -20.92 -0.77
CA ALA A 26 6.65 -22.07 -0.20
C ALA A 26 6.07 -23.02 -1.27
N LYS A 27 6.34 -22.74 -2.54
CA LYS A 27 6.08 -23.62 -3.66
C LYS A 27 7.11 -23.40 -4.76
N GLU A 28 7.19 -24.32 -5.68
CA GLU A 28 7.98 -24.13 -6.88
C GLU A 28 7.40 -23.02 -7.74
N CYS A 29 8.27 -22.21 -8.30
CA CYS A 29 7.94 -21.21 -9.31
C CYS A 29 8.57 -21.61 -10.65
N ASP A 30 8.05 -21.06 -11.72
CA ASP A 30 8.61 -21.31 -13.05
C ASP A 30 10.07 -20.82 -13.16
N LYS A 31 10.82 -21.44 -14.10
CA LYS A 31 12.25 -21.17 -14.26
C LYS A 31 12.55 -19.70 -14.62
N ALA A 32 11.66 -19.03 -15.34
CA ALA A 32 11.85 -17.64 -15.74
C ALA A 32 11.74 -16.72 -14.50
N LEU A 33 10.70 -16.90 -13.70
CA LEU A 33 10.51 -16.15 -12.47
C LEU A 33 11.64 -16.40 -11.48
N PHE A 34 12.08 -17.66 -11.33
CA PHE A 34 13.20 -17.98 -10.45
C PHE A 34 14.51 -17.29 -10.87
N ARG A 35 14.77 -17.20 -12.18
CA ARG A 35 15.93 -16.44 -12.70
C ARG A 35 15.84 -14.96 -12.38
N GLU A 36 14.65 -14.35 -12.49
CA GLU A 36 14.46 -12.95 -12.13
C GLU A 36 14.71 -12.70 -10.63
N ILE A 37 14.14 -13.55 -9.78
CA ILE A 37 14.36 -13.49 -8.33
C ILE A 37 15.84 -13.65 -7.98
N SER A 38 16.54 -14.58 -8.62
CA SER A 38 17.97 -14.83 -8.38
C SER A 38 18.87 -13.65 -8.77
N LYS A 39 18.46 -12.82 -9.73
CA LYS A 39 19.20 -11.61 -10.12
C LYS A 39 19.22 -10.52 -9.04
N LEU A 40 18.34 -10.57 -8.05
CA LEU A 40 18.31 -9.62 -6.94
C LEU A 40 19.51 -9.79 -6.00
N ASN A 41 20.21 -10.91 -6.08
CA ASN A 41 21.36 -11.24 -5.23
C ASN A 41 21.07 -11.14 -3.72
N ILE A 42 19.86 -11.48 -3.32
CA ILE A 42 19.39 -11.51 -1.94
C ILE A 42 19.10 -12.97 -1.50
N LYS A 43 19.01 -13.17 -0.20
CA LYS A 43 18.77 -14.50 0.36
C LYS A 43 17.40 -15.03 -0.03
N ILE A 44 17.36 -16.19 -0.67
CA ILE A 44 16.14 -16.95 -0.99
C ILE A 44 16.08 -18.14 -0.06
N GLU A 45 14.97 -18.32 0.64
CA GLU A 45 14.73 -19.44 1.55
C GLU A 45 13.48 -20.20 1.11
N LYS A 46 13.60 -21.53 1.02
CA LYS A 46 12.45 -22.41 0.79
C LYS A 46 11.78 -22.68 2.13
N LEU A 47 10.49 -22.48 2.21
CA LEU A 47 9.67 -22.78 3.39
C LEU A 47 8.71 -23.93 3.10
N ASP A 48 8.46 -24.75 4.11
CA ASP A 48 7.28 -25.62 4.08
C ASP A 48 5.99 -24.79 4.25
N PHE A 49 4.85 -25.39 3.88
CA PHE A 49 3.56 -24.70 3.92
C PHE A 49 3.22 -24.19 5.33
N LYS A 50 3.51 -24.96 6.38
CA LYS A 50 3.18 -24.61 7.76
C LYS A 50 3.94 -23.37 8.23
N LYS A 51 5.23 -23.28 7.93
CA LYS A 51 6.06 -22.10 8.25
C LYS A 51 5.62 -20.88 7.45
N ALA A 52 5.34 -21.06 6.16
CA ALA A 52 4.84 -19.97 5.31
C ALA A 52 3.49 -19.44 5.80
N GLN A 53 2.57 -20.33 6.20
CA GLN A 53 1.27 -19.96 6.73
C GLN A 53 1.39 -19.18 8.05
N ALA A 54 2.32 -19.59 8.93
CA ALA A 54 2.60 -18.86 10.16
C ALA A 54 3.17 -17.46 9.86
N LEU A 55 4.11 -17.36 8.92
CA LEU A 55 4.71 -16.09 8.51
C LEU A 55 3.69 -15.14 7.87
N ALA A 56 2.72 -15.68 7.10
CA ALA A 56 1.60 -14.94 6.53
C ALA A 56 0.46 -14.68 7.53
N ARG A 57 0.61 -15.08 8.80
CA ARG A 57 -0.43 -14.95 9.83
C ARG A 57 -1.79 -15.49 9.39
N GLY A 58 -1.78 -16.66 8.75
CA GLY A 58 -3.00 -17.29 8.22
C GLY A 58 -3.49 -16.75 6.88
N GLY A 59 -2.84 -15.76 6.30
CA GLY A 59 -3.24 -15.17 5.02
C GLY A 59 -2.92 -16.05 3.81
N ASN A 60 -3.56 -15.78 2.68
CA ASN A 60 -3.34 -16.51 1.43
C ASN A 60 -2.04 -16.05 0.75
N HIS A 61 -0.94 -16.72 1.05
CA HIS A 61 0.38 -16.37 0.53
C HIS A 61 0.65 -16.88 -0.90
N GLN A 62 -0.13 -17.83 -1.39
CA GLN A 62 0.02 -18.40 -2.74
C GLN A 62 1.44 -18.93 -3.06
N GLY A 63 2.24 -19.23 -2.03
CA GLY A 63 3.62 -19.69 -2.15
C GLY A 63 4.68 -18.58 -2.25
N PHE A 64 4.31 -17.31 -2.25
CA PHE A 64 5.20 -16.16 -2.37
C PHE A 64 5.13 -15.25 -1.15
N LEU A 65 6.26 -15.08 -0.47
CA LEU A 65 6.40 -14.17 0.66
C LEU A 65 7.76 -13.46 0.55
N ALA A 66 7.85 -12.29 1.14
CA ALA A 66 9.12 -11.60 1.25
C ALA A 66 9.19 -10.74 2.51
N GLU A 67 10.38 -10.60 3.03
CA GLU A 67 10.73 -9.51 3.93
C GLU A 67 11.16 -8.34 3.08
N VAL A 68 10.53 -7.20 3.30
CA VAL A 68 10.82 -5.93 2.61
C VAL A 68 11.11 -4.84 3.63
N LYS A 69 11.71 -3.75 3.17
CA LYS A 69 11.93 -2.56 3.99
C LYS A 69 10.63 -2.07 4.60
N ASP A 70 10.73 -1.34 5.69
CA ASP A 70 9.55 -0.71 6.28
C ASP A 70 9.02 0.39 5.37
N TYR A 71 7.69 0.45 5.25
CA TYR A 71 7.02 1.42 4.40
C TYR A 71 7.27 2.85 4.89
N LYS A 72 7.63 3.73 3.97
CA LYS A 72 7.86 5.15 4.26
C LYS A 72 6.65 5.96 3.83
N PHE A 73 5.96 6.56 4.80
CA PHE A 73 4.90 7.51 4.52
C PHE A 73 5.47 8.81 3.95
N SER A 74 4.73 9.43 3.04
CA SER A 74 5.03 10.77 2.57
C SER A 74 4.73 11.80 3.67
N GLU A 75 5.50 12.86 3.71
CA GLU A 75 5.21 13.96 4.63
C GLU A 75 4.08 14.82 4.10
N PHE A 76 3.25 15.35 4.99
CA PHE A 76 2.13 16.19 4.58
C PHE A 76 2.56 17.44 3.80
N LYS A 77 3.74 17.99 4.12
CA LYS A 77 4.29 19.15 3.38
C LYS A 77 4.46 18.89 1.89
N ASP A 78 4.80 17.65 1.50
CA ASP A 78 5.03 17.27 0.10
C ASP A 78 3.71 17.16 -0.69
N LEU A 79 2.59 17.01 0.02
CA LEU A 79 1.26 16.94 -0.57
C LEU A 79 0.60 18.29 -0.72
N LYS A 80 1.04 19.33 0.01
CA LYS A 80 0.45 20.68 -0.05
C LYS A 80 0.56 21.35 -1.42
N SER A 81 1.51 20.95 -2.25
CA SER A 81 1.72 21.47 -3.62
C SER A 81 1.03 20.66 -4.71
N LYS A 82 0.29 19.63 -4.34
CA LYS A 82 -0.43 18.76 -5.28
C LYS A 82 -1.75 19.36 -5.70
N ASN A 83 -2.34 18.86 -6.80
CA ASN A 83 -3.58 19.40 -7.34
C ASN A 83 -4.81 18.62 -6.88
N PHE A 84 -4.68 17.31 -6.74
CA PHE A 84 -5.80 16.44 -6.43
C PHE A 84 -5.42 15.41 -5.35
N LEU A 85 -6.04 15.55 -4.17
CA LEU A 85 -5.81 14.67 -3.02
C LEU A 85 -7.09 13.93 -2.64
N ALA A 86 -6.96 12.67 -2.28
CA ALA A 86 -8.02 11.91 -1.62
C ALA A 86 -7.78 11.89 -0.12
N VAL A 87 -8.78 12.29 0.67
CA VAL A 87 -8.72 12.24 2.13
C VAL A 87 -9.66 11.16 2.63
N LEU A 88 -9.10 10.16 3.32
CA LEU A 88 -9.85 9.07 3.94
C LEU A 88 -10.02 9.37 5.42
N TYR A 89 -11.25 9.68 5.81
CA TYR A 89 -11.59 10.07 7.18
C TYR A 89 -12.44 8.99 7.84
N ASN A 90 -12.05 8.59 9.03
CA ASN A 90 -12.78 7.61 9.85
C ASN A 90 -13.01 6.23 9.17
N LEU A 91 -12.05 5.79 8.35
CA LEU A 91 -12.02 4.46 7.77
C LEU A 91 -11.03 3.58 8.53
N SER A 92 -11.49 2.40 8.97
CA SER A 92 -10.68 1.43 9.72
C SER A 92 -10.43 0.12 8.95
N ASP A 93 -11.30 -0.22 8.02
CA ASP A 93 -11.16 -1.45 7.23
C ASP A 93 -10.05 -1.33 6.19
N VAL A 94 -8.99 -2.11 6.37
CA VAL A 94 -7.81 -2.11 5.50
C VAL A 94 -8.10 -2.56 4.07
N GLY A 95 -9.14 -3.40 3.89
CA GLY A 95 -9.59 -3.84 2.58
C GLY A 95 -10.18 -2.68 1.78
N ASN A 96 -11.07 -1.92 2.40
CA ASN A 96 -11.69 -0.74 1.81
C ASN A 96 -10.64 0.35 1.53
N ILE A 97 -9.77 0.63 2.50
CA ILE A 97 -8.69 1.62 2.32
C ILE A 97 -7.81 1.22 1.12
N GLY A 98 -7.38 -0.04 1.04
CA GLY A 98 -6.55 -0.49 -0.07
C GLY A 98 -7.26 -0.46 -1.43
N ALA A 99 -8.56 -0.77 -1.48
CA ALA A 99 -9.36 -0.64 -2.69
C ALA A 99 -9.44 0.82 -3.16
N ILE A 100 -9.63 1.77 -2.22
CA ILE A 100 -9.64 3.20 -2.54
C ILE A 100 -8.25 3.67 -3.00
N VAL A 101 -7.19 3.28 -2.32
CA VAL A 101 -5.81 3.60 -2.73
C VAL A 101 -5.52 3.12 -4.16
N ARG A 102 -5.93 1.90 -4.50
CA ARG A 102 -5.79 1.37 -5.86
C ARG A 102 -6.61 2.17 -6.88
N SER A 103 -7.84 2.54 -6.54
CA SER A 103 -8.69 3.36 -7.41
C SER A 103 -8.12 4.77 -7.56
N ALA A 104 -7.65 5.38 -6.48
CA ALA A 104 -7.02 6.70 -6.49
C ALA A 104 -5.79 6.72 -7.43
N TYR A 105 -4.93 5.73 -7.32
CA TYR A 105 -3.79 5.57 -8.23
C TYR A 105 -4.24 5.45 -9.70
N ALA A 106 -5.21 4.57 -9.98
CA ALA A 106 -5.71 4.36 -11.34
C ALA A 106 -6.39 5.60 -11.95
N LEU A 107 -6.97 6.47 -11.12
CA LEU A 107 -7.65 7.71 -11.53
C LEU A 107 -6.72 8.94 -11.55
N GLY A 108 -5.42 8.76 -11.29
CA GLY A 108 -4.45 9.85 -11.34
C GLY A 108 -4.56 10.84 -10.18
N VAL A 109 -5.01 10.37 -9.01
CA VAL A 109 -4.97 11.17 -7.77
C VAL A 109 -3.50 11.35 -7.37
N ASP A 110 -3.11 12.56 -6.98
CA ASP A 110 -1.70 12.91 -6.69
C ASP A 110 -1.22 12.42 -5.32
N GLY A 111 -2.13 12.08 -4.42
CA GLY A 111 -1.80 11.54 -3.11
C GLY A 111 -3.02 11.20 -2.27
N VAL A 112 -2.83 10.31 -1.30
CA VAL A 112 -3.86 9.87 -0.36
C VAL A 112 -3.47 10.26 1.05
N ILE A 113 -4.36 10.93 1.78
CA ILE A 113 -4.17 11.25 3.20
C ILE A 113 -5.14 10.40 4.01
N ILE A 114 -4.61 9.60 4.92
CA ILE A 114 -5.41 8.73 5.78
C ILE A 114 -5.42 9.33 7.18
N VAL A 115 -6.59 9.77 7.63
CA VAL A 115 -6.77 10.38 8.95
C VAL A 115 -7.02 9.28 9.96
N THR A 116 -5.99 8.96 10.74
CA THR A 116 -6.02 7.92 11.77
C THR A 116 -4.84 8.02 12.74
N LYS A 117 -5.03 7.56 13.96
CA LYS A 117 -3.95 7.44 14.96
C LYS A 117 -3.07 6.20 14.71
N SER A 118 -3.64 5.13 14.17
CA SER A 118 -2.90 3.91 13.85
C SER A 118 -3.29 3.39 12.48
N LEU A 119 -2.34 2.79 11.75
CA LEU A 119 -2.57 2.31 10.40
C LEU A 119 -1.85 0.97 10.18
N ALA A 120 -2.62 -0.05 9.84
CA ALA A 120 -2.08 -1.35 9.46
C ALA A 120 -1.63 -1.34 7.98
N ILE A 121 -0.51 -0.66 7.71
CA ILE A 121 -0.03 -0.41 6.33
C ILE A 121 0.22 -1.68 5.54
N GLU A 122 0.69 -2.77 6.18
CA GLU A 122 0.88 -4.08 5.54
C GLU A 122 -0.42 -4.60 4.90
N GLY A 123 -1.55 -4.43 5.60
CA GLY A 123 -2.87 -4.79 5.10
C GLY A 123 -3.29 -3.95 3.89
N ILE A 124 -3.02 -2.66 3.91
CA ILE A 124 -3.32 -1.73 2.82
C ILE A 124 -2.46 -2.02 1.59
N ILE A 125 -1.17 -2.25 1.76
CA ILE A 125 -0.26 -2.63 0.68
C ILE A 125 -0.77 -3.89 -0.03
N ARG A 126 -1.19 -4.89 0.74
CA ARG A 126 -1.73 -6.13 0.20
C ARG A 126 -3.06 -5.92 -0.51
N SER A 127 -4.03 -5.26 0.13
CA SER A 127 -5.37 -5.04 -0.43
C SER A 127 -5.38 -4.10 -1.63
N SER A 128 -4.41 -3.18 -1.72
CA SER A 128 -4.19 -2.36 -2.90
C SER A 128 -3.41 -3.07 -4.02
N SER A 129 -2.98 -4.33 -3.81
CA SER A 129 -2.12 -5.08 -4.75
C SER A 129 -0.81 -4.36 -5.09
N GLY A 130 -0.27 -3.59 -4.14
CA GLY A 130 0.98 -2.84 -4.30
C GLY A 130 0.81 -1.38 -4.75
N ALA A 131 -0.40 -0.94 -5.13
CA ALA A 131 -0.62 0.46 -5.53
C ALA A 131 -0.22 1.49 -4.45
N ALA A 132 -0.15 1.06 -3.19
CA ALA A 132 0.37 1.88 -2.09
C ALA A 132 1.85 2.32 -2.29
N TYR A 133 2.62 1.63 -3.12
CA TYR A 133 3.99 2.04 -3.49
C TYR A 133 4.03 3.04 -4.67
N GLU A 134 2.92 3.18 -5.39
CA GLU A 134 2.86 3.99 -6.62
C GLU A 134 2.26 5.39 -6.38
N ILE A 135 1.59 5.58 -5.25
CA ILE A 135 0.94 6.85 -4.91
C ILE A 135 1.40 7.30 -3.51
N PRO A 136 1.75 8.58 -3.33
CA PRO A 136 2.10 9.11 -2.02
C PRO A 136 0.98 8.89 -1.00
N ILE A 137 1.30 8.24 0.12
CA ILE A 137 0.36 8.07 1.24
C ILE A 137 0.90 8.82 2.44
N CYS A 138 0.11 9.72 2.99
CA CYS A 138 0.39 10.44 4.21
C CYS A 138 -0.57 9.98 5.33
N LYS A 139 -0.02 9.73 6.51
CA LYS A 139 -0.81 9.52 7.73
C LYS A 139 -0.97 10.85 8.43
N PHE A 140 -2.20 11.21 8.81
CA PHE A 140 -2.50 12.41 9.58
C PHE A 140 -3.39 12.06 10.77
N GLU A 141 -3.23 12.70 11.92
CA GLU A 141 -3.97 12.28 13.11
C GLU A 141 -5.26 13.07 13.34
N ASP A 142 -5.22 14.38 13.11
CA ASP A 142 -6.36 15.28 13.36
C ASP A 142 -6.96 15.78 12.05
N GLY A 143 -8.18 15.31 11.75
CA GLY A 143 -8.87 15.67 10.53
C GLY A 143 -9.28 17.13 10.44
N LEU A 144 -9.61 17.78 11.55
CA LEU A 144 -10.01 19.19 11.54
C LEU A 144 -8.81 20.09 11.21
N THR A 145 -7.68 19.84 11.86
CA THR A 145 -6.41 20.50 11.56
C THR A 145 -6.02 20.28 10.11
N LEU A 146 -6.11 19.06 9.60
CA LEU A 146 -5.81 18.74 8.20
C LEU A 146 -6.67 19.59 7.23
N LEU A 147 -7.98 19.61 7.43
CA LEU A 147 -8.90 20.34 6.54
C LEU A 147 -8.63 21.84 6.58
N ASN A 148 -8.31 22.40 7.74
CA ASN A 148 -7.94 23.81 7.88
C ASN A 148 -6.64 24.13 7.13
N GLU A 149 -5.62 23.29 7.27
CA GLU A 149 -4.34 23.46 6.57
C GLU A 149 -4.50 23.35 5.04
N LEU A 150 -5.31 22.40 4.56
CA LEU A 150 -5.59 22.26 3.13
C LEU A 150 -6.33 23.50 2.58
N LYS A 151 -7.29 24.05 3.32
CA LYS A 151 -7.97 25.30 2.93
C LYS A 151 -7.01 26.48 2.87
N GLN A 152 -6.10 26.61 3.87
CA GLN A 152 -5.11 27.69 3.91
C GLN A 152 -4.18 27.71 2.69
N VAL A 153 -3.86 26.53 2.14
CA VAL A 153 -3.04 26.43 0.92
C VAL A 153 -3.87 26.41 -0.38
N GLY A 154 -5.18 26.67 -0.29
CA GLY A 154 -6.03 26.90 -1.45
C GLY A 154 -6.83 25.71 -1.98
N PHE A 155 -6.81 24.56 -1.30
CA PHE A 155 -7.64 23.42 -1.73
C PHE A 155 -9.14 23.70 -1.57
N LYS A 156 -9.90 23.38 -2.61
CA LYS A 156 -11.36 23.21 -2.51
C LYS A 156 -11.66 21.82 -1.96
N ILE A 157 -12.49 21.75 -0.93
CA ILE A 157 -12.81 20.50 -0.25
C ILE A 157 -14.21 20.05 -0.65
N TYR A 158 -14.30 18.84 -1.16
CA TYR A 158 -15.55 18.14 -1.47
C TYR A 158 -15.67 16.94 -0.54
N ALA A 159 -16.82 16.79 0.12
CA ALA A 159 -17.10 15.64 0.96
C ALA A 159 -18.07 14.70 0.24
N SER A 160 -17.79 13.41 0.28
CA SER A 160 -18.70 12.36 -0.17
C SER A 160 -19.44 11.78 1.04
N ASP A 161 -20.75 11.80 1.01
CA ASP A 161 -21.64 11.25 2.03
C ASP A 161 -22.86 10.62 1.36
N ALA A 162 -23.42 9.57 1.97
CA ALA A 162 -24.61 8.87 1.45
C ALA A 162 -25.84 9.79 1.32
N LYS A 163 -25.90 10.88 2.10
CA LYS A 163 -26.96 11.91 2.07
C LYS A 163 -26.53 13.18 1.31
N GLY A 164 -25.41 13.13 0.64
CA GLY A 164 -24.85 14.24 -0.12
C GLY A 164 -25.70 14.61 -1.34
N LYS A 165 -25.54 15.83 -1.83
CA LYS A 165 -26.12 16.27 -3.10
C LYS A 165 -25.20 15.85 -4.26
N ASN A 166 -25.78 15.40 -5.37
CA ASN A 166 -25.00 15.12 -6.56
C ASN A 166 -24.22 16.35 -7.02
N LEU A 167 -22.95 16.17 -7.35
CA LEU A 167 -22.17 17.16 -8.07
C LEU A 167 -22.77 17.28 -9.47
N LYS A 168 -23.27 18.47 -9.80
CA LYS A 168 -23.72 18.81 -11.16
C LYS A 168 -22.56 19.40 -11.93
#